data_b86a64a1b28d35cdec8c944fd57f1e99
#
_entry.id   b86a64a1b28d35cdec8c944fd57f1e99
#
_cell.length_a   1.000
_cell.length_b   1.000
_cell.length_c   1.000
_cell.angle_alpha   90.00
_cell.angle_beta   90.00
_cell.angle_gamma   90.00
#
_symmetry.space_group_name_H-M   'P 1'
#
loop_
_entity.id
_entity.type
_entity.pdbx_description
1 polymer ?
#
loop_
_entity_poly.entity_id
_entity_poly.type
_entity_poly.pdbx_seq_one_letter_code
_entity_poly.pdbx_strand_id
1 'polypeptide(L)'
;EYVSENEKRTAMHLNELPLETIQKMADVYTEGYRIGFVNTGKNLSKKATVNIRYTLGFERVIRIAIENFRKMGLKPTIYRAGVSVLTKRQHLKIGYYGGIANKQYEYDHKDDQALILDRQFMERKLEVMRTTYEQYKDLARRHAGPACMETFGEEPFTPVSKSEAVKLNDKQKEISLEYDSKSSQIVNSYIPGDERSFTIVAYPVPEIGDQYEEIFDEIIKINTLDAKVYERVQQTIIDALDQGTSVHILGNNGNHTDLRVQLYKLKDPKKETIFENCVADVNIPVGEVFTSPVLEGTNGVLHVSQVYLNELLYKDLEVTFS
;
A
#
# COMPACT_ATOMS: atom_id res chain seq x y z
N GLU A 1 8.49 20.58 -2.97
CA GLU A 1 8.66 19.25 -3.56
C GLU A 1 9.76 19.27 -4.63
N TYR A 2 10.51 18.19 -4.70
CA TYR A 2 11.37 17.91 -5.83
C TYR A 2 10.54 17.30 -6.95
N VAL A 3 10.71 17.80 -8.17
CA VAL A 3 10.05 17.29 -9.37
C VAL A 3 11.15 16.79 -10.29
N SER A 4 11.23 15.48 -10.45
CA SER A 4 12.22 14.83 -11.32
C SER A 4 11.74 14.76 -12.77
N GLU A 5 12.58 14.23 -13.64
CA GLU A 5 12.19 13.98 -15.04
C GLU A 5 11.08 12.91 -15.13
N ASN A 6 10.98 11.99 -14.15
CA ASN A 6 9.89 11.02 -14.09
C ASN A 6 8.52 11.67 -13.98
N GLU A 7 8.32 12.58 -13.03
CA GLU A 7 7.04 13.26 -12.87
C GLU A 7 6.70 14.12 -14.07
N LYS A 8 7.71 14.80 -14.66
CA LYS A 8 7.49 15.61 -15.87
C LYS A 8 7.09 14.77 -17.08
N ARG A 9 7.82 13.68 -17.34
CA ARG A 9 7.53 12.79 -18.48
C ARG A 9 6.19 12.07 -18.28
N THR A 10 5.86 11.67 -17.07
CA THR A 10 4.54 11.13 -16.74
C THR A 10 3.43 12.15 -17.02
N ALA A 11 3.61 13.40 -16.60
CA ALA A 11 2.64 14.46 -16.88
C ALA A 11 2.49 14.74 -18.37
N MET A 12 3.60 14.74 -19.12
CA MET A 12 3.58 14.93 -20.57
C MET A 12 2.80 13.80 -21.26
N HIS A 13 3.13 12.56 -20.96
CA HIS A 13 2.42 11.39 -21.50
C HIS A 13 0.91 11.45 -21.20
N LEU A 14 0.53 11.68 -19.96
CA LEU A 14 -0.89 11.81 -19.59
C LEU A 14 -1.60 12.99 -20.26
N ASN A 15 -0.88 14.07 -20.59
CA ASN A 15 -1.45 15.21 -21.30
C ASN A 15 -1.74 14.91 -22.78
N GLU A 16 -1.03 13.98 -23.38
CA GLU A 16 -1.25 13.52 -24.77
C GLU A 16 -2.40 12.51 -24.88
N LEU A 17 -2.74 11.80 -23.80
CA LEU A 17 -3.83 10.83 -23.81
C LEU A 17 -5.20 11.48 -24.03
N PRO A 18 -6.11 10.81 -24.73
CA PRO A 18 -7.49 11.26 -24.89
C PRO A 18 -8.20 11.44 -23.55
N LEU A 19 -9.10 12.42 -23.46
CA LEU A 19 -9.86 12.67 -22.23
C LEU A 19 -10.65 11.42 -21.79
N GLU A 20 -11.16 10.63 -22.72
CA GLU A 20 -11.87 9.39 -22.45
C GLU A 20 -10.98 8.38 -21.68
N THR A 21 -9.71 8.24 -22.07
CA THR A 21 -8.73 7.38 -21.39
C THR A 21 -8.48 7.87 -19.96
N ILE A 22 -8.27 9.17 -19.79
CA ILE A 22 -8.06 9.78 -18.47
C ILE A 22 -9.31 9.62 -17.59
N GLN A 23 -10.51 9.78 -18.16
CA GLN A 23 -11.77 9.54 -17.46
C GLN A 23 -11.85 8.08 -16.99
N LYS A 24 -11.53 7.13 -17.87
CA LYS A 24 -11.57 5.70 -17.57
C LYS A 24 -10.59 5.32 -16.44
N MET A 25 -9.37 5.87 -16.45
CA MET A 25 -8.40 5.70 -15.37
C MET A 25 -8.96 6.20 -14.03
N ALA A 26 -9.57 7.38 -14.02
CA ALA A 26 -10.15 7.95 -12.81
C ALA A 26 -11.38 7.17 -12.33
N ASP A 27 -12.21 6.69 -13.26
CA ASP A 27 -13.43 5.94 -12.95
C ASP A 27 -13.08 4.58 -12.30
N VAL A 28 -12.12 3.84 -12.85
CA VAL A 28 -11.66 2.57 -12.26
C VAL A 28 -11.14 2.79 -10.84
N TYR A 29 -10.31 3.80 -10.64
CA TYR A 29 -9.75 4.15 -9.34
C TYR A 29 -10.82 4.47 -8.29
N THR A 30 -11.83 5.26 -8.67
CA THR A 30 -12.88 5.69 -7.76
C THR A 30 -14.00 4.66 -7.60
N GLU A 31 -14.32 3.92 -8.65
CA GLU A 31 -15.31 2.84 -8.59
C GLU A 31 -14.80 1.66 -7.77
N GLY A 32 -13.51 1.29 -7.92
CA GLY A 32 -12.88 0.29 -7.06
C GLY A 32 -13.03 0.63 -5.58
N TYR A 33 -12.81 1.90 -5.22
CA TYR A 33 -13.02 2.39 -3.86
C TYR A 33 -14.47 2.19 -3.37
N ARG A 34 -15.45 2.51 -4.21
CA ARG A 34 -16.88 2.33 -3.89
C ARG A 34 -17.25 0.86 -3.75
N ILE A 35 -16.75 0.01 -4.63
CA ILE A 35 -16.98 -1.44 -4.61
C ILE A 35 -16.50 -2.04 -3.29
N GLY A 36 -15.37 -1.57 -2.74
CA GLY A 36 -14.87 -2.02 -1.45
C GLY A 36 -15.85 -1.86 -0.30
N PHE A 37 -16.64 -0.78 -0.30
CA PHE A 37 -17.73 -0.61 0.67
C PHE A 37 -18.90 -1.57 0.42
N VAL A 38 -19.25 -1.79 -0.83
CA VAL A 38 -20.36 -2.67 -1.22
C VAL A 38 -20.07 -4.12 -0.88
N ASN A 39 -18.91 -4.62 -1.31
CA ASN A 39 -18.53 -6.03 -1.15
C ASN A 39 -18.33 -6.42 0.31
N THR A 40 -17.86 -5.50 1.13
CA THR A 40 -17.65 -5.74 2.58
C THR A 40 -18.86 -5.35 3.44
N GLY A 41 -19.99 -4.96 2.83
CA GLY A 41 -21.21 -4.57 3.55
C GLY A 41 -21.06 -3.30 4.38
N LYS A 42 -20.04 -2.46 4.10
CA LYS A 42 -19.78 -1.22 4.82
C LYS A 42 -20.64 -0.08 4.30
N ASN A 43 -21.00 0.83 5.18
CA ASN A 43 -21.90 1.93 4.81
C ASN A 43 -21.14 3.22 4.46
N LEU A 44 -20.96 3.45 3.14
CA LEU A 44 -20.30 4.66 2.62
C LEU A 44 -21.03 5.96 3.01
N SER A 45 -22.35 5.95 3.16
CA SER A 45 -23.11 7.15 3.49
C SER A 45 -22.82 7.73 4.88
N LYS A 46 -22.23 6.94 5.77
CA LYS A 46 -21.75 7.39 7.08
C LYS A 46 -20.40 8.10 7.02
N LYS A 47 -19.74 8.07 5.88
CA LYS A 47 -18.41 8.64 5.70
C LYS A 47 -18.48 10.04 5.06
N ALA A 48 -17.47 10.84 5.29
CA ALA A 48 -17.44 12.23 4.84
C ALA A 48 -16.15 12.61 4.11
N THR A 49 -15.04 11.93 4.36
CA THR A 49 -13.74 12.30 3.78
C THR A 49 -13.02 11.08 3.23
N VAL A 50 -12.30 11.29 2.12
CA VAL A 50 -11.34 10.34 1.55
C VAL A 50 -9.97 11.01 1.47
N ASN A 51 -8.91 10.28 1.80
CA ASN A 51 -7.54 10.77 1.64
C ASN A 51 -6.96 10.27 0.33
N ILE A 52 -6.69 11.19 -0.60
CA ILE A 52 -6.04 10.86 -1.87
C ILE A 52 -4.52 10.95 -1.70
N ARG A 53 -3.82 9.93 -2.18
CA ARG A 53 -2.35 9.86 -2.25
C ARG A 53 -1.94 9.58 -3.67
N TYR A 54 -1.02 10.38 -4.20
CA TYR A 54 -0.57 10.21 -5.57
C TYR A 54 0.82 10.80 -5.83
N THR A 55 1.52 10.26 -6.81
CA THR A 55 2.77 10.81 -7.32
C THR A 55 2.48 12.00 -8.25
N LEU A 56 3.24 13.06 -8.15
CA LEU A 56 3.18 14.19 -9.10
C LEU A 56 3.27 13.70 -10.54
N GLY A 57 2.55 14.36 -11.43
CA GLY A 57 2.36 13.95 -12.84
C GLY A 57 0.97 13.41 -13.14
N PHE A 58 0.24 12.90 -12.13
CA PHE A 58 -1.10 12.34 -12.28
C PHE A 58 -2.26 13.33 -12.07
N GLU A 59 -1.98 14.62 -11.97
CA GLU A 59 -2.99 15.65 -11.62
C GLU A 59 -4.21 15.63 -12.53
N ARG A 60 -4.03 15.30 -13.81
CA ARG A 60 -5.13 15.23 -14.77
C ARG A 60 -6.15 14.15 -14.42
N VAL A 61 -5.67 12.99 -13.98
CA VAL A 61 -6.52 11.88 -13.49
C VAL A 61 -7.14 12.25 -12.14
N ILE A 62 -6.35 12.79 -11.23
CA ILE A 62 -6.77 13.15 -9.86
C ILE A 62 -7.86 14.23 -9.86
N ARG A 63 -7.84 15.19 -10.79
CA ARG A 63 -8.92 16.18 -10.92
C ARG A 63 -10.27 15.52 -11.17
N ILE A 64 -10.33 14.53 -12.03
CA ILE A 64 -11.56 13.78 -12.30
C ILE A 64 -11.94 12.92 -11.09
N ALA A 65 -10.98 12.25 -10.48
CA ALA A 65 -11.21 11.46 -9.27
C ALA A 65 -11.79 12.29 -8.12
N ILE A 66 -11.34 13.53 -7.94
CA ILE A 66 -11.90 14.47 -6.96
C ILE A 66 -13.40 14.69 -7.20
N GLU A 67 -13.81 14.91 -8.45
CA GLU A 67 -15.23 15.11 -8.80
C GLU A 67 -16.04 13.81 -8.60
N ASN A 68 -15.46 12.67 -8.92
CA ASN A 68 -16.10 11.37 -8.69
C ASN A 68 -16.33 11.12 -7.20
N PHE A 69 -15.34 11.35 -6.33
CA PHE A 69 -15.50 11.23 -4.89
C PHE A 69 -16.53 12.22 -4.32
N ARG A 70 -16.59 13.45 -4.86
CA ARG A 70 -17.63 14.42 -4.47
C ARG A 70 -19.03 13.93 -4.81
N LYS A 71 -19.22 13.31 -5.98
CA LYS A 71 -20.49 12.68 -6.37
C LYS A 71 -20.88 11.53 -5.43
N MET A 72 -19.92 10.85 -4.83
CA MET A 72 -20.14 9.82 -3.79
C MET A 72 -20.46 10.41 -2.40
N GLY A 73 -20.48 11.73 -2.25
CA GLY A 73 -20.69 12.42 -0.97
C GLY A 73 -19.44 12.55 -0.12
N LEU A 74 -18.28 12.26 -0.67
CA LEU A 74 -17.00 12.37 0.03
C LEU A 74 -16.30 13.69 -0.28
N LYS A 75 -15.68 14.30 0.73
CA LYS A 75 -14.77 15.43 0.57
C LYS A 75 -13.34 14.91 0.45
N PRO A 76 -12.71 15.02 -0.73
CA PRO A 76 -11.32 14.62 -0.89
C PRO A 76 -10.38 15.51 -0.08
N THR A 77 -9.41 14.89 0.56
CA THR A 77 -8.31 15.56 1.26
C THR A 77 -6.99 15.15 0.63
N ILE A 78 -6.21 16.13 0.22
CA ILE A 78 -4.87 15.94 -0.32
C ILE A 78 -3.98 16.89 0.46
N TYR A 79 -2.97 16.35 1.12
CA TYR A 79 -2.08 17.19 1.91
C TYR A 79 -0.61 16.90 1.59
N ARG A 80 0.23 17.81 1.93
CA ARG A 80 1.66 17.66 1.81
C ARG A 80 2.25 17.22 3.14
N ALA A 81 3.05 16.17 3.12
CA ALA A 81 3.79 15.77 4.29
C ALA A 81 4.86 16.79 4.67
N GLY A 82 4.91 17.17 5.92
CA GLY A 82 6.05 17.87 6.48
C GLY A 82 7.17 16.88 6.77
N VAL A 83 8.35 17.10 6.21
CA VAL A 83 9.55 16.31 6.54
C VAL A 83 10.20 16.90 7.78
N SER A 84 10.47 16.08 8.80
CA SER A 84 11.20 16.49 10.00
C SER A 84 11.79 15.28 10.72
N VAL A 85 12.75 15.52 11.59
CA VAL A 85 13.34 14.49 12.49
C VAL A 85 12.32 13.85 13.44
N LEU A 86 11.14 14.45 13.59
CA LEU A 86 10.05 13.90 14.39
C LEU A 86 9.32 12.75 13.67
N THR A 87 9.48 12.64 12.36
CA THR A 87 8.91 11.59 11.55
C THR A 87 9.94 10.46 11.36
N LYS A 88 9.46 9.23 11.30
CA LYS A 88 10.32 8.06 11.05
C LYS A 88 10.94 8.04 9.65
N ARG A 89 10.32 8.74 8.70
CA ARG A 89 10.70 8.72 7.29
C ARG A 89 10.92 10.13 6.82
N GLN A 90 12.03 10.34 6.15
CA GLN A 90 12.33 11.62 5.53
C GLN A 90 11.40 11.87 4.34
N HIS A 91 11.14 10.84 3.54
CA HIS A 91 10.20 10.88 2.42
C HIS A 91 8.92 10.11 2.76
N LEU A 92 7.80 10.82 2.77
CA LEU A 92 6.49 10.24 3.10
C LEU A 92 5.59 10.24 1.86
N LYS A 93 5.16 9.05 1.43
CA LYS A 93 4.18 8.87 0.35
C LYS A 93 2.75 9.10 0.86
N ILE A 94 2.44 10.34 1.26
CA ILE A 94 1.11 10.77 1.71
C ILE A 94 0.67 12.05 1.00
N GLY A 95 -0.62 12.16 0.67
CA GLY A 95 -1.12 13.25 -0.15
C GLY A 95 -0.45 13.24 -1.53
N TYR A 96 0.09 14.37 -1.98
CA TYR A 96 0.90 14.40 -3.19
C TYR A 96 2.39 14.38 -2.83
N TYR A 97 3.18 13.68 -3.63
CA TYR A 97 4.63 13.55 -3.43
C TYR A 97 5.35 13.48 -4.78
N GLY A 98 6.57 13.96 -4.81
CA GLY A 98 7.48 13.90 -5.97
C GLY A 98 8.56 12.84 -5.78
N GLY A 99 9.52 12.83 -6.68
CA GLY A 99 10.70 11.98 -6.62
C GLY A 99 11.61 12.31 -5.44
N ILE A 100 12.55 11.41 -5.19
CA ILE A 100 13.60 11.56 -4.19
C ILE A 100 14.83 12.16 -4.88
N ALA A 101 15.19 13.39 -4.51
CA ALA A 101 16.33 14.08 -5.11
C ALA A 101 17.68 13.39 -4.84
N ASN A 102 17.81 12.76 -3.68
CA ASN A 102 19.01 12.05 -3.29
C ASN A 102 18.64 10.83 -2.42
N LYS A 103 18.54 9.65 -3.05
CA LYS A 103 18.19 8.39 -2.37
C LYS A 103 19.20 8.03 -1.26
N GLN A 104 20.49 8.35 -1.43
CA GLN A 104 21.50 8.11 -0.41
C GLN A 104 21.29 8.99 0.82
N TYR A 105 20.94 10.27 0.64
CA TYR A 105 20.61 11.16 1.73
C TYR A 105 19.41 10.65 2.54
N GLU A 106 18.34 10.23 1.87
CA GLU A 106 17.18 9.65 2.56
C GLU A 106 17.56 8.41 3.39
N TYR A 107 18.45 7.58 2.86
CA TYR A 107 18.95 6.43 3.59
C TYR A 107 19.83 6.81 4.79
N ASP A 108 20.74 7.76 4.62
CA ASP A 108 21.64 8.21 5.69
C ASP A 108 20.87 8.81 6.88
N HIS A 109 19.74 9.47 6.61
CA HIS A 109 18.94 10.20 7.59
C HIS A 109 17.66 9.46 8.05
N LYS A 110 17.45 8.22 7.65
CA LYS A 110 16.24 7.44 7.99
C LYS A 110 15.99 7.25 9.49
N ASP A 111 17.06 7.28 10.27
CA ASP A 111 17.05 7.05 11.72
C ASP A 111 17.33 8.32 12.53
N ASP A 112 17.28 9.51 11.96
CA ASP A 112 17.57 10.79 12.63
C ASP A 112 16.73 11.03 13.88
N GLN A 113 15.55 10.42 13.98
CA GLN A 113 14.77 10.45 15.20
C GLN A 113 15.53 9.90 16.42
N ALA A 114 16.60 9.11 16.23
CA ALA A 114 17.44 8.62 17.31
C ALA A 114 18.11 9.75 18.12
N LEU A 115 18.25 10.96 17.53
CA LEU A 115 18.75 12.13 18.23
C LEU A 115 17.86 12.59 19.39
N ILE A 116 16.56 12.24 19.35
CA ILE A 116 15.57 12.74 20.33
C ILE A 116 14.67 11.63 20.88
N LEU A 117 14.76 10.40 20.36
CA LEU A 117 13.86 9.32 20.74
C LEU A 117 14.25 8.72 22.08
N ASP A 118 13.44 9.02 23.08
CA ASP A 118 13.41 8.37 24.37
C ASP A 118 11.98 7.99 24.77
N ARG A 119 11.82 7.34 25.92
CA ARG A 119 10.50 6.93 26.41
C ARG A 119 9.57 8.11 26.68
N GLN A 120 10.08 9.19 27.24
CA GLN A 120 9.29 10.38 27.55
C GLN A 120 8.76 11.04 26.27
N PHE A 121 9.59 11.14 25.25
CA PHE A 121 9.20 11.67 23.95
C PHE A 121 8.13 10.78 23.28
N MET A 122 8.31 9.46 23.32
CA MET A 122 7.31 8.51 22.81
C MET A 122 5.95 8.68 23.51
N GLU A 123 5.94 8.70 24.83
CA GLU A 123 4.71 8.86 25.63
C GLU A 123 3.99 10.18 25.32
N ARG A 124 4.77 11.25 25.20
CA ARG A 124 4.22 12.57 24.82
C ARG A 124 3.60 12.55 23.41
N LYS A 125 4.24 11.91 22.43
CA LYS A 125 3.65 11.75 21.09
C LYS A 125 2.32 11.00 21.15
N LEU A 126 2.25 9.90 21.92
CA LEU A 126 1.02 9.12 22.08
C LEU A 126 -0.08 9.91 22.81
N GLU A 127 0.28 10.70 23.81
CA GLU A 127 -0.67 11.58 24.51
C GLU A 127 -1.26 12.65 23.59
N VAL A 128 -0.41 13.34 22.83
CA VAL A 128 -0.85 14.32 21.82
C VAL A 128 -1.77 13.67 20.78
N MET A 129 -1.42 12.48 20.34
CA MET A 129 -2.24 11.72 19.39
C MET A 129 -3.63 11.40 19.97
N ARG A 130 -3.71 10.85 21.19
CA ARG A 130 -4.98 10.55 21.86
C ARG A 130 -5.84 11.81 22.05
N THR A 131 -5.24 12.88 22.55
CA THR A 131 -5.94 14.15 22.78
C THR A 131 -6.50 14.71 21.46
N THR A 132 -5.73 14.66 20.40
CA THR A 132 -6.17 15.13 19.07
C THR A 132 -7.30 14.26 18.53
N TYR A 133 -7.17 12.94 18.60
CA TYR A 133 -8.23 12.04 18.13
C TYR A 133 -9.52 12.19 18.97
N GLU A 134 -9.41 12.34 20.29
CA GLU A 134 -10.58 12.57 21.12
C GLU A 134 -11.27 13.89 20.78
N GLN A 135 -10.50 14.95 20.55
CA GLN A 135 -11.05 16.24 20.15
C GLN A 135 -11.79 16.17 18.80
N TYR A 136 -11.32 15.36 17.87
CA TYR A 136 -11.84 15.23 16.50
C TYR A 136 -12.46 13.85 16.20
N LYS A 137 -12.91 13.14 17.21
CA LYS A 137 -13.40 11.75 17.07
C LYS A 137 -14.50 11.58 16.04
N ASP A 138 -15.44 12.51 15.96
CA ASP A 138 -16.53 12.44 14.98
C ASP A 138 -16.02 12.60 13.54
N LEU A 139 -15.02 13.46 13.33
CA LEU A 139 -14.38 13.61 12.03
C LEU A 139 -13.54 12.36 11.67
N ALA A 140 -12.79 11.85 12.63
CA ALA A 140 -11.99 10.63 12.46
C ALA A 140 -12.88 9.44 12.08
N ARG A 141 -13.99 9.22 12.77
CA ARG A 141 -14.93 8.14 12.48
C ARG A 141 -15.57 8.25 11.08
N ARG A 142 -15.72 9.48 10.59
CA ARG A 142 -16.27 9.74 9.26
C ARG A 142 -15.23 9.66 8.13
N HIS A 143 -13.97 9.33 8.45
CA HIS A 143 -12.96 9.07 7.44
C HIS A 143 -13.23 7.74 6.74
N ALA A 144 -13.31 7.78 5.40
CA ALA A 144 -13.65 6.61 4.59
C ALA A 144 -12.44 5.71 4.28
N GLY A 145 -11.22 6.21 4.48
CA GLY A 145 -9.98 5.53 4.17
C GLY A 145 -9.19 6.20 3.05
N PRO A 146 -8.01 5.69 2.71
CA PRO A 146 -7.18 6.24 1.65
C PRO A 146 -7.56 5.70 0.27
N ALA A 147 -7.33 6.51 -0.76
CA ALA A 147 -7.29 6.12 -2.15
C ALA A 147 -5.89 6.44 -2.68
N CYS A 148 -5.14 5.41 -3.06
CA CYS A 148 -3.73 5.51 -3.39
C CYS A 148 -3.49 5.27 -4.88
N MET A 149 -2.71 6.14 -5.49
CA MET A 149 -2.14 5.94 -6.82
C MET A 149 -0.64 5.81 -6.63
N GLU A 150 -0.12 4.62 -6.82
CA GLU A 150 1.28 4.26 -6.61
C GLU A 150 2.02 4.16 -7.93
N THR A 151 3.34 4.12 -7.86
CA THR A 151 4.20 3.93 -9.02
C THR A 151 5.17 2.78 -8.81
N PHE A 152 5.61 2.19 -9.92
CA PHE A 152 6.59 1.11 -9.94
C PHE A 152 7.53 1.26 -11.15
N GLY A 153 8.62 0.49 -11.15
CA GLY A 153 9.60 0.47 -12.22
C GLY A 153 10.76 1.45 -12.02
N GLU A 154 10.91 2.00 -10.81
CA GLU A 154 12.07 2.80 -10.44
C GLU A 154 13.35 1.98 -10.50
N GLU A 155 14.45 2.62 -10.90
CA GLU A 155 15.76 1.98 -10.88
C GLU A 155 16.13 1.52 -9.46
N PRO A 156 16.59 0.26 -9.33
CA PRO A 156 17.07 -0.26 -8.06
C PRO A 156 18.20 0.59 -7.50
N PHE A 157 18.07 0.96 -6.23
CA PHE A 157 19.09 1.71 -5.50
C PHE A 157 19.69 0.88 -4.38
N THR A 158 21.01 0.72 -4.38
CA THR A 158 21.72 0.05 -3.28
C THR A 158 22.46 1.11 -2.46
N PRO A 159 21.96 1.45 -1.25
CA PRO A 159 22.58 2.46 -0.42
C PRO A 159 23.90 1.97 0.20
N VAL A 160 24.81 2.90 0.41
CA VAL A 160 26.05 2.66 1.16
C VAL A 160 25.81 3.00 2.62
N SER A 161 26.04 2.04 3.53
CA SER A 161 25.98 2.29 4.97
C SER A 161 27.21 3.09 5.42
N LYS A 162 26.96 4.24 6.06
CA LYS A 162 28.02 5.12 6.58
C LYS A 162 28.08 5.04 8.11
N SER A 163 29.28 5.13 8.66
CA SER A 163 29.52 5.14 10.11
C SER A 163 28.97 6.41 10.76
N GLU A 164 28.95 7.51 10.03
CA GLU A 164 28.51 8.84 10.45
C GLU A 164 26.99 8.98 10.52
N ALA A 165 26.28 8.10 9.81
CA ALA A 165 24.81 8.12 9.83
C ALA A 165 24.29 7.74 11.22
N VAL A 166 23.35 8.53 11.72
CA VAL A 166 22.68 8.25 13.00
C VAL A 166 21.91 6.93 12.90
N LYS A 167 22.00 6.09 13.91
CA LYS A 167 21.31 4.80 13.99
C LYS A 167 20.58 4.65 15.33
N LEU A 168 19.43 4.03 15.28
CA LEU A 168 18.73 3.62 16.50
C LEU A 168 19.56 2.57 17.24
N ASN A 169 19.85 2.79 18.52
CA ASN A 169 20.34 1.73 19.39
C ASN A 169 19.20 0.75 19.74
N ASP A 170 19.54 -0.39 20.37
CA ASP A 170 18.56 -1.46 20.59
C ASP A 170 17.39 -1.01 21.47
N LYS A 171 17.64 -0.22 22.51
CA LYS A 171 16.58 0.37 23.36
C LYS A 171 15.68 1.31 22.55
N GLN A 172 16.22 2.09 21.64
CA GLN A 172 15.44 2.99 20.77
C GLN A 172 14.63 2.21 19.73
N LYS A 173 15.15 1.08 19.21
CA LYS A 173 14.38 0.17 18.36
C LYS A 173 13.16 -0.40 19.09
N GLU A 174 13.35 -0.85 20.34
CA GLU A 174 12.24 -1.32 21.19
C GLU A 174 11.18 -0.22 21.41
N ILE A 175 11.61 1.01 21.76
CA ILE A 175 10.72 2.16 21.94
C ILE A 175 9.98 2.46 20.65
N SER A 176 10.64 2.39 19.49
CA SER A 176 10.05 2.62 18.19
C SER A 176 8.98 1.59 17.85
N LEU A 177 9.23 0.30 18.09
CA LEU A 177 8.26 -0.78 17.91
C LEU A 177 7.05 -0.61 18.85
N GLU A 178 7.29 -0.27 20.11
CA GLU A 178 6.25 0.01 21.08
C GLU A 178 5.37 1.19 20.64
N TYR A 179 5.99 2.26 20.13
CA TYR A 179 5.28 3.41 19.58
C TYR A 179 4.39 3.00 18.40
N ASP A 180 4.92 2.24 17.45
CA ASP A 180 4.17 1.81 16.26
C ASP A 180 2.95 0.97 16.63
N SER A 181 3.13 0.04 17.57
CA SER A 181 2.02 -0.79 18.08
C SER A 181 0.95 0.07 18.77
N LYS A 182 1.35 0.91 19.71
CA LYS A 182 0.41 1.75 20.47
C LYS A 182 -0.27 2.82 19.60
N SER A 183 0.45 3.44 18.68
CA SER A 183 -0.12 4.42 17.76
C SER A 183 -1.15 3.79 16.81
N SER A 184 -0.87 2.58 16.31
CA SER A 184 -1.82 1.83 15.49
C SER A 184 -3.10 1.46 16.25
N GLN A 185 -2.98 1.06 17.52
CA GLN A 185 -4.14 0.80 18.39
C GLN A 185 -4.98 2.06 18.61
N ILE A 186 -4.35 3.22 18.84
CA ILE A 186 -5.06 4.51 18.96
C ILE A 186 -5.78 4.81 17.65
N VAL A 187 -5.11 4.76 16.51
CA VAL A 187 -5.74 5.01 15.21
C VAL A 187 -6.94 4.09 14.99
N ASN A 188 -6.80 2.80 15.24
CA ASN A 188 -7.87 1.82 15.02
C ASN A 188 -9.07 2.02 15.97
N SER A 189 -8.88 2.59 17.16
CA SER A 189 -9.97 2.89 18.07
C SER A 189 -10.84 4.06 17.59
N TYR A 190 -10.31 5.00 16.82
CA TYR A 190 -11.02 6.15 16.28
C TYR A 190 -11.42 5.99 14.80
N ILE A 191 -10.66 5.20 14.04
CA ILE A 191 -10.90 4.91 12.63
C ILE A 191 -10.96 3.40 12.47
N PRO A 192 -12.07 2.75 12.85
CA PRO A 192 -12.18 1.29 12.81
C PRO A 192 -11.96 0.73 11.39
N GLY A 193 -11.16 -0.32 11.28
CA GLY A 193 -10.83 -0.95 10.00
C GLY A 193 -12.03 -1.57 9.29
N ASP A 194 -12.98 -2.08 10.06
CA ASP A 194 -14.24 -2.66 9.59
C ASP A 194 -15.26 -1.64 9.08
N GLU A 195 -15.02 -0.34 9.32
CA GLU A 195 -15.88 0.75 8.84
C GLU A 195 -15.29 1.52 7.66
N ARG A 196 -14.07 1.21 7.24
CA ARG A 196 -13.35 1.92 6.15
C ARG A 196 -12.99 0.98 5.01
N SER A 197 -12.69 1.56 3.86
CA SER A 197 -12.12 0.85 2.72
C SER A 197 -10.86 1.56 2.24
N PHE A 198 -10.22 1.03 1.23
CA PHE A 198 -9.14 1.66 0.51
C PHE A 198 -9.13 1.16 -0.93
N THR A 199 -8.41 1.84 -1.79
CA THR A 199 -8.07 1.34 -3.11
C THR A 199 -6.64 1.72 -3.44
N ILE A 200 -5.96 0.86 -4.17
CA ILE A 200 -4.62 1.10 -4.69
C ILE A 200 -4.65 0.79 -6.18
N VAL A 201 -4.15 1.73 -6.99
CA VAL A 201 -3.87 1.52 -8.40
C VAL A 201 -2.41 1.87 -8.66
N ALA A 202 -1.73 1.10 -9.48
CA ALA A 202 -0.32 1.33 -9.76
C ALA A 202 -0.07 1.57 -11.26
N TYR A 203 0.87 2.48 -11.55
CA TYR A 203 1.32 2.81 -12.90
C TYR A 203 2.85 2.84 -12.96
N PRO A 204 3.46 2.55 -14.12
CA PRO A 204 4.91 2.59 -14.25
C PRO A 204 5.43 4.03 -14.22
N VAL A 205 6.71 4.17 -13.84
CA VAL A 205 7.48 5.41 -14.01
C VAL A 205 8.42 5.31 -15.21
N PRO A 206 8.85 6.44 -15.79
CA PRO A 206 9.77 6.46 -16.93
C PRO A 206 11.11 5.73 -16.73
N GLU A 207 11.56 5.55 -15.50
CA GLU A 207 12.75 4.75 -15.17
C GLU A 207 12.62 3.27 -15.57
N ILE A 208 11.41 2.78 -15.87
CA ILE A 208 11.18 1.39 -16.30
C ILE A 208 11.88 1.08 -17.64
N GLY A 209 12.22 2.10 -18.41
CA GLY A 209 13.01 1.99 -19.65
C GLY A 209 12.41 2.71 -20.84
N ASP A 210 13.02 2.46 -22.02
CA ASP A 210 12.70 3.16 -23.27
C ASP A 210 11.27 2.89 -23.78
N GLN A 211 10.68 1.74 -23.36
CA GLN A 211 9.30 1.38 -23.74
C GLN A 211 8.25 1.88 -22.74
N TYR A 212 8.57 2.90 -21.96
CA TYR A 212 7.70 3.40 -20.90
C TYR A 212 6.27 3.69 -21.36
N GLU A 213 6.09 4.41 -22.45
CA GLU A 213 4.78 4.81 -22.95
C GLU A 213 3.95 3.58 -23.37
N GLU A 214 4.57 2.62 -24.06
CA GLU A 214 3.91 1.36 -24.46
C GLU A 214 3.50 0.54 -23.23
N ILE A 215 4.39 0.43 -22.25
CA ILE A 215 4.12 -0.27 -20.99
C ILE A 215 3.01 0.43 -20.22
N PHE A 216 3.02 1.77 -20.19
CA PHE A 216 1.99 2.55 -19.52
C PHE A 216 0.62 2.30 -20.13
N ASP A 217 0.52 2.30 -21.45
CA ASP A 217 -0.72 2.07 -22.20
C ASP A 217 -1.26 0.63 -21.97
N GLU A 218 -0.39 -0.38 -21.91
CA GLU A 218 -0.78 -1.75 -21.55
C GLU A 218 -1.27 -1.83 -20.09
N ILE A 219 -0.61 -1.13 -19.16
CA ILE A 219 -1.05 -1.08 -17.77
C ILE A 219 -2.42 -0.40 -17.63
N ILE A 220 -2.73 0.64 -18.43
CA ILE A 220 -4.08 1.19 -18.47
C ILE A 220 -5.10 0.11 -18.84
N LYS A 221 -4.81 -0.70 -19.87
CA LYS A 221 -5.72 -1.78 -20.30
C LYS A 221 -5.91 -2.82 -19.19
N ILE A 222 -4.82 -3.23 -18.54
CA ILE A 222 -4.85 -4.20 -17.43
C ILE A 222 -5.63 -3.63 -16.24
N ASN A 223 -5.39 -2.39 -15.86
CA ASN A 223 -6.09 -1.73 -14.74
C ASN A 223 -7.58 -1.52 -15.01
N THR A 224 -8.00 -1.55 -16.28
CA THR A 224 -9.40 -1.33 -16.69
C THR A 224 -10.12 -2.61 -17.13
N LEU A 225 -9.62 -3.79 -16.76
CA LEU A 225 -10.28 -5.08 -17.02
C LEU A 225 -11.64 -5.18 -16.31
N ASP A 226 -12.52 -6.01 -16.86
CA ASP A 226 -13.84 -6.25 -16.26
C ASP A 226 -13.71 -7.06 -14.96
N ALA A 227 -13.83 -6.36 -13.83
CA ALA A 227 -13.73 -6.93 -12.50
C ALA A 227 -14.69 -8.10 -12.26
N LYS A 228 -15.90 -8.08 -12.87
CA LYS A 228 -16.90 -9.17 -12.71
C LYS A 228 -16.49 -10.46 -13.43
N VAL A 229 -15.76 -10.33 -14.53
CA VAL A 229 -15.21 -11.51 -15.22
C VAL A 229 -14.12 -12.15 -14.34
N TYR A 230 -13.22 -11.34 -13.82
CA TYR A 230 -12.12 -11.81 -12.95
C TYR A 230 -12.64 -12.38 -11.63
N GLU A 231 -13.62 -11.75 -11.00
CA GLU A 231 -14.29 -12.27 -9.81
C GLU A 231 -14.76 -13.72 -9.98
N ARG A 232 -15.39 -14.03 -11.11
CA ARG A 232 -15.84 -15.41 -11.40
C ARG A 232 -14.69 -16.37 -11.64
N VAL A 233 -13.65 -15.95 -12.36
CA VAL A 233 -12.45 -16.78 -12.59
C VAL A 233 -11.76 -17.08 -11.26
N GLN A 234 -11.55 -16.05 -10.44
CA GLN A 234 -10.92 -16.16 -9.13
C GLN A 234 -11.75 -17.03 -8.18
N GLN A 235 -13.09 -16.93 -8.21
CA GLN A 235 -13.94 -17.78 -7.42
C GLN A 235 -13.77 -19.28 -7.77
N THR A 236 -13.62 -19.59 -9.05
CA THR A 236 -13.33 -20.99 -9.47
C THR A 236 -12.00 -21.50 -8.89
N ILE A 237 -11.00 -20.63 -8.79
CA ILE A 237 -9.71 -20.97 -8.17
C ILE A 237 -9.91 -21.18 -6.67
N ILE A 238 -10.65 -20.30 -5.99
CA ILE A 238 -10.97 -20.39 -4.56
C ILE A 238 -11.70 -21.70 -4.26
N ASP A 239 -12.72 -22.04 -5.04
CA ASP A 239 -13.50 -23.27 -4.86
C ASP A 239 -12.63 -24.54 -4.92
N ALA A 240 -11.55 -24.51 -5.70
CA ALA A 240 -10.58 -25.58 -5.76
C ALA A 240 -9.60 -25.56 -4.56
N LEU A 241 -9.09 -24.38 -4.20
CA LEU A 241 -8.11 -24.20 -3.13
C LEU A 241 -8.71 -24.44 -1.74
N ASP A 242 -9.99 -24.13 -1.53
CA ASP A 242 -10.71 -24.32 -0.28
C ASP A 242 -10.92 -25.81 0.11
N GLN A 243 -10.67 -26.73 -0.82
CA GLN A 243 -10.65 -28.16 -0.54
C GLN A 243 -9.33 -28.63 0.10
N GLY A 244 -8.31 -27.78 0.07
CA GLY A 244 -6.99 -28.06 0.62
C GLY A 244 -6.90 -27.82 2.12
N THR A 245 -5.94 -28.49 2.77
CA THR A 245 -5.56 -28.25 4.17
C THR A 245 -4.18 -27.61 4.29
N SER A 246 -3.41 -27.66 3.22
CA SER A 246 -2.09 -27.04 3.13
C SER A 246 -1.73 -26.73 1.69
N VAL A 247 -0.82 -25.79 1.49
CA VAL A 247 -0.20 -25.49 0.20
C VAL A 247 1.27 -25.87 0.29
N HIS A 248 1.77 -26.63 -0.70
CA HIS A 248 3.19 -26.95 -0.84
C HIS A 248 3.79 -26.13 -1.98
N ILE A 249 4.73 -25.27 -1.64
CA ILE A 249 5.40 -24.35 -2.58
C ILE A 249 6.78 -24.91 -2.84
N LEU A 250 7.06 -25.22 -4.11
CA LEU A 250 8.35 -25.67 -4.58
C LEU A 250 8.96 -24.67 -5.55
N GLY A 251 10.18 -24.26 -5.27
CA GLY A 251 10.98 -23.45 -6.18
C GLY A 251 11.41 -24.21 -7.44
N ASN A 252 11.70 -23.48 -8.50
CA ASN A 252 12.32 -24.02 -9.71
C ASN A 252 13.37 -23.03 -10.26
N ASN A 253 14.06 -23.41 -11.35
CA ASN A 253 15.05 -22.55 -12.01
C ASN A 253 16.10 -21.94 -11.05
N GLY A 254 16.59 -22.75 -10.10
CA GLY A 254 17.59 -22.33 -9.12
C GLY A 254 17.01 -21.68 -7.87
N ASN A 255 15.69 -21.53 -7.75
CA ASN A 255 15.04 -21.14 -6.48
C ASN A 255 14.93 -22.38 -5.57
N HIS A 256 15.36 -22.27 -4.32
CA HIS A 256 15.46 -23.37 -3.36
C HIS A 256 14.25 -23.46 -2.42
N THR A 257 13.17 -22.77 -2.70
CA THR A 257 11.96 -22.83 -1.87
C THR A 257 11.44 -24.26 -1.79
N ASP A 258 11.26 -24.74 -0.57
CA ASP A 258 10.51 -25.96 -0.23
C ASP A 258 9.72 -25.65 1.05
N LEU A 259 8.51 -25.13 0.89
CA LEU A 259 7.72 -24.58 1.98
C LEU A 259 6.31 -25.19 1.99
N ARG A 260 5.94 -25.80 3.08
CA ARG A 260 4.59 -26.27 3.35
C ARG A 260 3.86 -25.30 4.27
N VAL A 261 2.83 -24.67 3.73
CA VAL A 261 2.02 -23.66 4.41
C VAL A 261 0.72 -24.30 4.89
N GLN A 262 0.41 -24.17 6.17
CA GLN A 262 -0.85 -24.66 6.72
C GLN A 262 -1.99 -23.67 6.49
N LEU A 263 -3.14 -24.21 6.10
CA LEU A 263 -4.38 -23.45 5.93
C LEU A 263 -5.27 -23.62 7.15
N TYR A 264 -6.04 -22.60 7.50
CA TYR A 264 -7.00 -22.74 8.57
C TYR A 264 -8.20 -23.59 8.13
N LYS A 265 -8.84 -24.24 9.10
CA LYS A 265 -10.01 -25.08 8.85
C LYS A 265 -11.28 -24.24 8.90
N LEU A 266 -12.08 -24.29 7.85
CA LEU A 266 -13.39 -23.64 7.81
C LEU A 266 -14.31 -24.24 8.87
N LYS A 267 -15.03 -23.38 9.59
CA LYS A 267 -16.08 -23.78 10.54
C LYS A 267 -17.39 -24.08 9.83
N ASP A 268 -17.74 -23.29 8.84
CA ASP A 268 -18.92 -23.46 8.00
C ASP A 268 -18.57 -23.25 6.52
N PRO A 269 -18.16 -24.31 5.79
CA PRO A 269 -17.78 -24.22 4.38
C PRO A 269 -18.86 -23.68 3.44
N LYS A 270 -20.10 -23.53 3.93
CA LYS A 270 -21.20 -22.93 3.14
C LYS A 270 -21.25 -21.40 3.25
N LYS A 271 -20.54 -20.84 4.20
CA LYS A 271 -20.55 -19.39 4.50
C LYS A 271 -19.18 -18.75 4.51
N GLU A 272 -18.13 -19.55 4.53
CA GLU A 272 -16.76 -19.11 4.71
C GLU A 272 -15.89 -19.69 3.59
N THR A 273 -14.85 -18.97 3.22
CA THR A 273 -13.79 -19.42 2.32
C THR A 273 -12.44 -19.30 3.02
N ILE A 274 -11.46 -20.14 2.64
CA ILE A 274 -10.07 -20.04 3.12
C ILE A 274 -9.37 -18.88 2.40
N PHE A 275 -9.69 -18.71 1.12
CA PHE A 275 -9.11 -17.69 0.27
C PHE A 275 -10.10 -16.58 -0.01
N GLU A 276 -9.58 -15.34 -0.02
CA GLU A 276 -10.34 -14.14 -0.38
C GLU A 276 -10.24 -13.88 -1.87
N ASN A 277 -11.34 -13.44 -2.44
CA ASN A 277 -11.43 -13.01 -3.83
C ASN A 277 -11.07 -11.53 -3.91
N CYS A 278 -9.87 -11.19 -4.43
CA CYS A 278 -9.46 -9.81 -4.62
C CYS A 278 -10.17 -9.23 -5.83
N VAL A 279 -11.27 -8.55 -5.58
CA VAL A 279 -12.00 -7.74 -6.56
C VAL A 279 -11.56 -6.29 -6.48
N ALA A 280 -12.04 -5.44 -7.39
CA ALA A 280 -11.56 -4.09 -7.65
C ALA A 280 -11.74 -3.08 -6.49
N ASP A 281 -11.49 -3.48 -5.26
CA ASP A 281 -11.60 -2.64 -4.07
C ASP A 281 -10.24 -2.45 -3.35
N VAL A 282 -9.33 -3.39 -3.48
CA VAL A 282 -8.07 -3.37 -2.72
C VAL A 282 -6.92 -2.99 -3.62
N ASN A 283 -6.61 -3.84 -4.60
CA ASN A 283 -5.52 -3.66 -5.55
C ASN A 283 -6.07 -3.68 -6.98
N ILE A 284 -5.67 -2.72 -7.79
CA ILE A 284 -5.94 -2.68 -9.22
C ILE A 284 -4.61 -2.87 -9.96
N PRO A 285 -4.49 -3.82 -10.87
CA PRO A 285 -5.55 -4.66 -11.44
C PRO A 285 -6.00 -5.79 -10.51
N VAL A 286 -7.24 -6.24 -10.70
CA VAL A 286 -7.75 -7.49 -10.13
C VAL A 286 -7.01 -8.68 -10.77
N GLY A 287 -6.96 -9.82 -10.09
CA GLY A 287 -6.29 -11.04 -10.59
C GLY A 287 -5.57 -11.79 -9.48
N GLU A 288 -6.02 -11.61 -8.25
CA GLU A 288 -5.40 -12.18 -7.05
C GLU A 288 -6.43 -12.94 -6.20
N VAL A 289 -6.03 -14.10 -5.71
CA VAL A 289 -6.67 -14.77 -4.58
C VAL A 289 -5.65 -14.92 -3.47
N PHE A 290 -6.00 -14.59 -2.25
CA PHE A 290 -5.06 -14.57 -1.13
C PHE A 290 -5.65 -15.15 0.15
N THR A 291 -4.81 -15.55 1.08
CA THR A 291 -5.21 -16.03 2.40
C THR A 291 -4.22 -15.58 3.47
N SER A 292 -4.67 -15.56 4.72
CA SER A 292 -3.80 -15.45 5.89
C SER A 292 -3.59 -16.86 6.45
N PRO A 293 -2.44 -17.49 6.21
CA PRO A 293 -2.19 -18.87 6.61
C PRO A 293 -2.03 -19.02 8.12
N VAL A 294 -2.10 -20.25 8.59
CA VAL A 294 -1.78 -20.61 9.98
C VAL A 294 -0.29 -20.80 10.12
N LEU A 295 0.34 -20.09 11.06
CA LEU A 295 1.78 -20.20 11.30
C LEU A 295 2.13 -21.56 11.92
N GLU A 296 1.32 -22.03 12.88
CA GLU A 296 1.52 -23.34 13.52
C GLU A 296 1.43 -24.48 12.51
N GLY A 297 2.49 -25.28 12.42
CA GLY A 297 2.61 -26.37 11.45
C GLY A 297 3.06 -25.95 10.05
N THR A 298 3.20 -24.65 9.77
CA THR A 298 3.91 -24.16 8.58
C THR A 298 5.40 -24.40 8.77
N ASN A 299 6.04 -25.07 7.81
CA ASN A 299 7.46 -25.45 7.92
C ASN A 299 8.15 -25.52 6.56
N GLY A 300 9.46 -25.41 6.58
CA GLY A 300 10.29 -25.47 5.38
C GLY A 300 11.10 -24.21 5.15
N VAL A 301 11.57 -24.00 3.93
CA VAL A 301 12.42 -22.89 3.54
C VAL A 301 11.75 -22.07 2.44
N LEU A 302 11.71 -20.76 2.63
CA LEU A 302 11.41 -19.79 1.60
C LEU A 302 12.71 -19.16 1.12
N HIS A 303 13.06 -19.39 -0.14
CA HIS A 303 14.20 -18.74 -0.79
C HIS A 303 13.71 -17.61 -1.69
N VAL A 304 14.24 -16.42 -1.45
CA VAL A 304 13.94 -15.21 -2.21
C VAL A 304 15.21 -14.77 -2.91
N SER A 305 15.30 -14.99 -4.19
CA SER A 305 16.51 -14.68 -4.99
C SER A 305 16.84 -13.19 -5.00
N GLN A 306 15.82 -12.32 -4.96
CA GLN A 306 15.98 -10.87 -4.86
C GLN A 306 14.72 -10.23 -4.30
N VAL A 307 14.90 -9.33 -3.33
CA VAL A 307 13.81 -8.53 -2.77
C VAL A 307 14.32 -7.16 -2.29
N TYR A 308 13.48 -6.16 -2.41
CA TYR A 308 13.71 -4.83 -1.84
C TYR A 308 12.88 -4.67 -0.57
N LEU A 309 13.56 -4.49 0.56
CA LEU A 309 12.91 -4.19 1.84
C LEU A 309 13.41 -2.83 2.33
N ASN A 310 12.50 -1.86 2.44
CA ASN A 310 12.85 -0.47 2.79
C ASN A 310 13.98 0.10 1.90
N GLU A 311 13.87 -0.10 0.59
CA GLU A 311 14.84 0.34 -0.42
C GLU A 311 16.20 -0.40 -0.40
N LEU A 312 16.39 -1.34 0.51
CA LEU A 312 17.56 -2.21 0.58
C LEU A 312 17.37 -3.42 -0.31
N LEU A 313 18.33 -3.67 -1.18
CA LEU A 313 18.38 -4.88 -1.99
C LEU A 313 18.95 -6.03 -1.16
N TYR A 314 18.15 -7.07 -0.97
CA TYR A 314 18.57 -8.36 -0.45
C TYR A 314 18.61 -9.37 -1.58
N LYS A 315 19.67 -10.17 -1.63
CA LYS A 315 19.83 -11.28 -2.59
C LYS A 315 19.98 -12.57 -1.82
N ASP A 316 19.45 -13.64 -2.41
CA ASP A 316 19.56 -15.00 -1.87
C ASP A 316 19.17 -15.08 -0.39
N LEU A 317 18.06 -14.41 -0.06
CA LEU A 317 17.50 -14.43 1.30
C LEU A 317 16.80 -15.76 1.54
N GLU A 318 17.20 -16.47 2.59
CA GLU A 318 16.51 -17.68 3.05
C GLU A 318 15.83 -17.43 4.40
N VAL A 319 14.57 -17.83 4.48
CA VAL A 319 13.77 -17.78 5.70
C VAL A 319 13.31 -19.20 6.02
N THR A 320 13.73 -19.71 7.18
CA THR A 320 13.32 -21.03 7.66
C THR A 320 12.11 -20.92 8.59
N PHE A 321 11.12 -21.75 8.35
CA PHE A 321 9.94 -21.94 9.19
C PHE A 321 10.04 -23.29 9.86
N SER A 322 9.84 -23.35 11.20
CA SER A 322 9.95 -24.57 12.02
C SER A 322 8.89 -24.61 13.13
#